data_75131b6c308db751fa6bdaf525a1305b
#
_entry.id   75131b6c308db751fa6bdaf525a1305b
#
_cell.length_a   1.000
_cell.length_b   1.000
_cell.length_c   1.000
_cell.angle_alpha   90.00
_cell.angle_beta   90.00
_cell.angle_gamma   90.00
#
_symmetry.space_group_name_H-M   'P 1'
#
loop_
_entity.id
_entity.type
_entity.pdbx_description
1 polymer ?
#
loop_
_entity_poly.entity_id
_entity_poly.type
_entity_poly.pdbx_seq_one_letter_code
_entity_poly.pdbx_strand_id
1 'polypeptide(L)'
;PHGNTVVLQVVVYIPVLALGIPLNAIAFWVFCCKIKRWTETKVYMINLIVADTSLLFTLPFLLYFTEYTHPIDRLCLTIQSIYFTNMPMSIFIITLIAIDRYIAIKFPLKAKILRSPLKSASVCGFLWIAMIIYSISYRTHRSNQKGFCFRKQSLLPRYSSLFYSICGYFIPLGIVVFCSVQVIRCLKKKMATGPHETKLFQKAVQIVSVNLCVFAICFSPFHISVLLRFAVEAAEACSLMPGVITYIKVSACLANCNCCLDAFCYYFAAKEFPEFS
;
A
#
# COMPACT_ATOMS: atom_id res chain seq x y z
N PRO A 1 -13.95 -15.29 -20.59
CA PRO A 1 -12.97 -14.88 -19.58
C PRO A 1 -13.24 -13.46 -19.01
N HIS A 2 -13.80 -12.54 -19.83
CA HIS A 2 -14.03 -11.14 -19.40
C HIS A 2 -15.09 -11.05 -18.30
N GLY A 3 -16.21 -11.75 -18.41
CA GLY A 3 -17.31 -11.74 -17.43
C GLY A 3 -16.87 -12.24 -16.05
N ASN A 4 -16.09 -13.32 -15.99
CA ASN A 4 -15.66 -13.90 -14.72
C ASN A 4 -14.74 -12.97 -13.89
N THR A 5 -13.91 -12.17 -14.56
CA THR A 5 -13.04 -11.20 -13.85
C THR A 5 -13.80 -9.99 -13.35
N VAL A 6 -14.84 -9.55 -14.03
CA VAL A 6 -15.72 -8.45 -13.55
C VAL A 6 -16.53 -8.92 -12.34
N VAL A 7 -17.12 -10.12 -12.40
CA VAL A 7 -17.82 -10.71 -11.25
C VAL A 7 -16.91 -10.82 -10.05
N LEU A 8 -15.66 -11.28 -10.22
CA LEU A 8 -14.68 -11.33 -9.13
C LEU A 8 -14.40 -9.95 -8.54
N GLN A 9 -14.21 -8.93 -9.38
CA GLN A 9 -13.98 -7.56 -8.91
C GLN A 9 -15.17 -7.03 -8.13
N VAL A 10 -16.39 -7.27 -8.57
CA VAL A 10 -17.61 -6.88 -7.84
C VAL A 10 -17.69 -7.58 -6.47
N VAL A 11 -17.49 -8.91 -6.46
CA VAL A 11 -17.53 -9.72 -5.22
C VAL A 11 -16.48 -9.29 -4.21
N VAL A 12 -15.31 -8.83 -4.66
CA VAL A 12 -14.23 -8.36 -3.77
C VAL A 12 -14.44 -6.90 -3.37
N TYR A 13 -14.75 -6.02 -4.32
CA TYR A 13 -14.77 -4.57 -4.02
C TYR A 13 -15.99 -4.10 -3.25
N ILE A 14 -17.14 -4.79 -3.33
CA ILE A 14 -18.30 -4.44 -2.49
C ILE A 14 -18.00 -4.64 -1.01
N PRO A 15 -17.47 -5.79 -0.53
CA PRO A 15 -17.01 -5.93 0.85
C PRO A 15 -15.88 -4.96 1.23
N VAL A 16 -14.93 -4.71 0.33
CA VAL A 16 -13.84 -3.76 0.57
C VAL A 16 -14.38 -2.34 0.81
N LEU A 17 -15.36 -1.89 0.03
CA LEU A 17 -16.02 -0.61 0.24
C LEU A 17 -16.83 -0.60 1.55
N ALA A 18 -17.63 -1.64 1.78
CA ALA A 18 -18.49 -1.75 2.96
C ALA A 18 -17.70 -1.76 4.28
N LEU A 19 -16.52 -2.37 4.30
CA LEU A 19 -15.65 -2.45 5.47
C LEU A 19 -14.62 -1.31 5.49
N GLY A 20 -14.02 -0.98 4.34
CA GLY A 20 -12.94 -0.01 4.23
C GLY A 20 -13.38 1.40 4.59
N ILE A 21 -14.55 1.83 4.14
CA ILE A 21 -15.07 3.18 4.44
C ILE A 21 -15.24 3.38 5.94
N PRO A 22 -16.01 2.56 6.69
CA PRO A 22 -16.18 2.76 8.12
C PRO A 22 -14.87 2.53 8.91
N LEU A 23 -14.03 1.56 8.55
CA LEU A 23 -12.77 1.31 9.24
C LEU A 23 -11.80 2.49 9.11
N ASN A 24 -11.62 3.04 7.92
CA ASN A 24 -10.78 4.22 7.71
C ASN A 24 -11.37 5.48 8.37
N ALA A 25 -12.71 5.64 8.35
CA ALA A 25 -13.37 6.76 9.04
C ALA A 25 -13.17 6.68 10.57
N ILE A 26 -13.31 5.49 11.16
CA ILE A 26 -13.06 5.27 12.59
C ILE A 26 -11.59 5.52 12.92
N ALA A 27 -10.67 4.97 12.11
CA ALA A 27 -9.23 5.18 12.29
C ALA A 27 -8.89 6.68 12.23
N PHE A 28 -9.39 7.40 11.23
CA PHE A 28 -9.21 8.84 11.09
C PHE A 28 -9.70 9.61 12.32
N TRP A 29 -10.92 9.30 12.78
CA TRP A 29 -11.48 9.90 13.98
C TRP A 29 -10.63 9.65 15.22
N VAL A 30 -10.15 8.41 15.42
CA VAL A 30 -9.30 8.07 16.57
C VAL A 30 -7.98 8.83 16.52
N PHE A 31 -7.29 8.83 15.37
CA PHE A 31 -6.01 9.53 15.25
C PHE A 31 -6.15 11.05 15.34
N CYS A 32 -7.21 11.64 14.80
CA CYS A 32 -7.39 13.09 14.81
C CYS A 32 -7.99 13.61 16.12
N CYS A 33 -8.96 12.90 16.71
CA CYS A 33 -9.78 13.41 17.82
C CYS A 33 -9.42 12.79 19.18
N LYS A 34 -9.02 11.52 19.24
CA LYS A 34 -8.73 10.83 20.52
C LYS A 34 -7.26 10.96 20.92
N ILE A 35 -6.33 10.76 19.99
CA ILE A 35 -4.90 10.87 20.25
C ILE A 35 -4.49 12.34 20.17
N LYS A 36 -4.35 13.01 21.32
CA LYS A 36 -4.05 14.44 21.38
C LYS A 36 -2.60 14.75 21.01
N ARG A 37 -1.65 13.88 21.38
CA ARG A 37 -0.23 14.10 21.14
C ARG A 37 0.15 13.80 19.70
N TRP A 38 0.91 14.69 19.07
CA TRP A 38 1.51 14.46 17.76
C TRP A 38 2.75 13.59 17.90
N THR A 39 2.75 12.46 17.23
CA THR A 39 3.87 11.52 17.14
C THR A 39 4.16 11.20 15.67
N GLU A 40 5.33 10.66 15.39
CA GLU A 40 5.73 10.20 14.05
C GLU A 40 4.73 9.18 13.51
N THR A 41 4.37 8.23 14.35
CA THR A 41 3.37 7.20 14.01
C THR A 41 2.04 7.81 13.62
N LYS A 42 1.54 8.80 14.39
CA LYS A 42 0.29 9.50 14.06
C LYS A 42 0.36 10.15 12.68
N VAL A 43 1.48 10.79 12.34
CA VAL A 43 1.69 11.41 11.03
C VAL A 43 1.60 10.36 9.92
N TYR A 44 2.33 9.24 10.04
CA TYR A 44 2.30 8.18 9.06
C TYR A 44 0.91 7.56 8.91
N MET A 45 0.20 7.30 10.03
CA MET A 45 -1.15 6.71 10.00
C MET A 45 -2.16 7.61 9.30
N ILE A 46 -2.15 8.92 9.58
CA ILE A 46 -3.06 9.86 8.90
C ILE A 46 -2.79 9.87 7.38
N ASN A 47 -1.52 9.90 6.97
CA ASN A 47 -1.18 9.84 5.55
C ASN A 47 -1.61 8.52 4.88
N LEU A 48 -1.48 7.39 5.59
CA LEU A 48 -1.94 6.09 5.10
C LEU A 48 -3.46 6.07 4.93
N ILE A 49 -4.21 6.57 5.92
CA ILE A 49 -5.68 6.68 5.86
C ILE A 49 -6.12 7.55 4.69
N VAL A 50 -5.43 8.66 4.43
CA VAL A 50 -5.72 9.54 3.27
C VAL A 50 -5.49 8.80 1.96
N ALA A 51 -4.39 8.05 1.84
CA ALA A 51 -4.12 7.23 0.67
C ALA A 51 -5.20 6.17 0.47
N ASP A 52 -5.53 5.38 1.51
CA ASP A 52 -6.52 4.31 1.47
C ASP A 52 -7.93 4.82 1.16
N THR A 53 -8.32 5.95 1.74
CA THR A 53 -9.62 6.60 1.43
C THR A 53 -9.67 7.05 -0.02
N SER A 54 -8.55 7.55 -0.56
CA SER A 54 -8.46 7.92 -1.98
C SER A 54 -8.64 6.70 -2.89
N LEU A 55 -8.10 5.53 -2.52
CA LEU A 55 -8.33 4.27 -3.23
C LEU A 55 -9.82 3.90 -3.21
N LEU A 56 -10.43 3.86 -2.02
CA LEU A 56 -11.83 3.50 -1.85
C LEU A 56 -12.74 4.36 -2.73
N PHE A 57 -12.43 5.66 -2.84
CA PHE A 57 -13.16 6.57 -3.74
C PHE A 57 -13.06 6.14 -5.21
N THR A 58 -11.94 5.57 -5.66
CA THR A 58 -11.74 5.17 -7.06
C THR A 58 -12.37 3.84 -7.43
N LEU A 59 -12.63 2.95 -6.48
CA LEU A 59 -13.11 1.59 -6.75
C LEU A 59 -14.47 1.53 -7.49
N PRO A 60 -15.50 2.33 -7.17
CA PRO A 60 -16.74 2.33 -7.93
C PRO A 60 -16.54 2.73 -9.40
N PHE A 61 -15.68 3.72 -9.66
CA PHE A 61 -15.31 4.14 -11.01
C PHE A 61 -14.53 3.05 -11.76
N LEU A 62 -13.63 2.36 -11.07
CA LEU A 62 -12.89 1.24 -11.63
C LEU A 62 -13.84 0.13 -12.12
N LEU A 63 -14.84 -0.22 -11.30
CA LEU A 63 -15.88 -1.19 -11.68
C LEU A 63 -16.66 -0.71 -12.90
N TYR A 64 -17.13 0.53 -12.89
CA TYR A 64 -17.87 1.12 -14.00
C TYR A 64 -17.06 1.12 -15.30
N PHE A 65 -15.81 1.58 -15.28
CA PHE A 65 -14.95 1.65 -16.46
C PHE A 65 -14.53 0.26 -16.99
N THR A 66 -14.51 -0.73 -16.11
CA THR A 66 -14.19 -2.12 -16.52
C THR A 66 -15.38 -2.78 -17.21
N GLU A 67 -16.60 -2.54 -16.70
CA GLU A 67 -17.83 -3.10 -17.25
C GLU A 67 -18.20 -2.43 -18.59
N TYR A 68 -18.24 -1.10 -18.64
CA TYR A 68 -18.79 -0.36 -19.77
C TYR A 68 -17.76 0.15 -20.78
N THR A 69 -16.52 -0.31 -20.73
CA THR A 69 -15.47 0.06 -21.71
C THR A 69 -15.37 1.57 -21.97
N HIS A 70 -15.21 2.33 -20.90
CA HIS A 70 -15.14 3.79 -20.94
C HIS A 70 -13.92 4.30 -21.73
N PRO A 71 -14.05 5.30 -22.62
CA PRO A 71 -12.92 5.88 -23.33
C PRO A 71 -11.97 6.65 -22.42
N ILE A 72 -10.78 6.95 -22.92
CA ILE A 72 -9.81 7.77 -22.21
C ILE A 72 -10.24 9.24 -22.32
N ASP A 73 -10.84 9.77 -21.26
CA ASP A 73 -11.23 11.17 -21.09
C ASP A 73 -10.59 11.77 -19.82
N ARG A 74 -10.98 13.01 -19.49
CA ARG A 74 -10.46 13.70 -18.30
C ARG A 74 -10.84 12.98 -16.99
N LEU A 75 -12.04 12.41 -16.92
CA LEU A 75 -12.51 11.67 -15.74
C LEU A 75 -11.70 10.40 -15.57
N CYS A 76 -11.56 9.60 -16.64
CA CYS A 76 -10.71 8.41 -16.65
C CYS A 76 -9.28 8.70 -16.16
N LEU A 77 -8.64 9.74 -16.75
CA LEU A 77 -7.27 10.11 -16.39
C LEU A 77 -7.15 10.56 -14.92
N THR A 78 -8.17 11.24 -14.39
CA THR A 78 -8.18 11.67 -12.99
C THR A 78 -8.29 10.46 -12.05
N ILE A 79 -9.25 9.58 -12.30
CA ILE A 79 -9.46 8.36 -11.49
C ILE A 79 -8.24 7.43 -11.57
N GLN A 80 -7.68 7.22 -12.77
CA GLN A 80 -6.45 6.44 -12.93
C GLN A 80 -5.27 7.04 -12.16
N SER A 81 -5.12 8.36 -12.19
CA SER A 81 -4.04 9.04 -11.48
C SER A 81 -4.13 8.82 -9.97
N ILE A 82 -5.33 8.96 -9.38
CA ILE A 82 -5.57 8.70 -7.97
C ILE A 82 -5.31 7.23 -7.66
N TYR A 83 -5.85 6.31 -8.45
CA TYR A 83 -5.71 4.87 -8.26
C TYR A 83 -4.25 4.42 -8.27
N PHE A 84 -3.46 4.84 -9.28
CA PHE A 84 -2.05 4.45 -9.40
C PHE A 84 -1.11 5.16 -8.44
N THR A 85 -1.54 6.24 -7.81
CA THR A 85 -0.79 6.93 -6.75
C THR A 85 -0.94 6.22 -5.40
N ASN A 86 -2.09 5.59 -5.13
CA ASN A 86 -2.37 4.99 -3.84
C ASN A 86 -1.39 3.86 -3.47
N MET A 87 -1.22 2.87 -4.34
CA MET A 87 -0.41 1.69 -4.02
C MET A 87 1.04 2.05 -3.65
N PRO A 88 1.81 2.84 -4.42
CA PRO A 88 3.14 3.24 -4.02
C PRO A 88 3.15 4.09 -2.74
N MET A 89 2.16 4.96 -2.52
CA MET A 89 2.05 5.71 -1.27
C MET A 89 1.91 4.79 -0.07
N SER A 90 1.01 3.81 -0.11
CA SER A 90 0.83 2.84 0.96
C SER A 90 2.11 2.03 1.21
N ILE A 91 2.76 1.54 0.16
CA ILE A 91 4.02 0.79 0.26
C ILE A 91 5.12 1.63 0.93
N PHE A 92 5.33 2.87 0.50
CA PHE A 92 6.36 3.74 1.08
C PHE A 92 6.04 4.15 2.51
N ILE A 93 4.78 4.48 2.85
CA ILE A 93 4.40 4.84 4.22
C ILE A 93 4.57 3.64 5.15
N ILE A 94 4.15 2.43 4.76
CA ILE A 94 4.35 1.21 5.56
C ILE A 94 5.84 0.95 5.76
N THR A 95 6.67 1.18 4.74
CA THR A 95 8.13 1.05 4.84
C THR A 95 8.72 2.07 5.85
N LEU A 96 8.25 3.30 5.81
CA LEU A 96 8.66 4.33 6.80
C LEU A 96 8.24 3.96 8.22
N ILE A 97 7.05 3.40 8.41
CA ILE A 97 6.59 2.88 9.70
C ILE A 97 7.52 1.76 10.19
N ALA A 98 7.90 0.83 9.33
CA ALA A 98 8.82 -0.26 9.68
C ALA A 98 10.20 0.26 10.10
N ILE A 99 10.75 1.25 9.37
CA ILE A 99 12.02 1.92 9.70
C ILE A 99 11.90 2.67 11.04
N ASP A 100 10.82 3.42 11.25
CA ASP A 100 10.58 4.17 12.48
C ASP A 100 10.53 3.24 13.70
N ARG A 101 9.81 2.13 13.59
CA ARG A 101 9.76 1.10 14.65
C ARG A 101 11.12 0.46 14.90
N TYR A 102 11.88 0.16 13.85
CA TYR A 102 13.23 -0.38 13.98
C TYR A 102 14.15 0.58 14.74
N ILE A 103 14.13 1.86 14.40
CA ILE A 103 14.94 2.88 15.08
C ILE A 103 14.51 3.03 16.54
N ALA A 104 13.20 3.09 16.81
CA ALA A 104 12.65 3.27 18.15
C ALA A 104 13.02 2.12 19.10
N ILE A 105 12.96 0.87 18.62
CA ILE A 105 13.13 -0.33 19.45
C ILE A 105 14.60 -0.72 19.61
N LYS A 106 15.38 -0.62 18.52
CA LYS A 106 16.80 -1.03 18.53
C LYS A 106 17.75 0.03 19.02
N PHE A 107 17.44 1.31 18.78
CA PHE A 107 18.31 2.45 19.11
C PHE A 107 17.56 3.55 19.88
N PRO A 108 17.04 3.28 21.09
CA PRO A 108 16.16 4.22 21.81
C PRO A 108 16.80 5.57 22.09
N LEU A 109 18.11 5.62 22.36
CA LEU A 109 18.83 6.88 22.59
C LEU A 109 18.94 7.72 21.31
N LYS A 110 19.28 7.08 20.18
CA LYS A 110 19.34 7.76 18.88
C LYS A 110 17.93 8.16 18.38
N ALA A 111 16.92 7.39 18.73
CA ALA A 111 15.53 7.67 18.36
C ALA A 111 15.09 9.04 18.88
N LYS A 112 15.46 9.43 20.09
CA LYS A 112 15.15 10.76 20.67
C LYS A 112 15.66 11.94 19.82
N ILE A 113 16.75 11.75 19.09
CA ILE A 113 17.36 12.78 18.24
C ILE A 113 16.85 12.69 16.79
N LEU A 114 16.73 11.47 16.28
CA LEU A 114 16.39 11.23 14.87
C LEU A 114 14.89 11.38 14.58
N ARG A 115 14.02 10.98 15.52
CA ARG A 115 12.58 10.99 15.37
C ARG A 115 12.00 12.37 15.72
N SER A 116 11.09 12.84 14.89
CA SER A 116 10.32 14.05 15.09
C SER A 116 9.08 14.05 14.19
N PRO A 117 7.88 14.39 14.70
CA PRO A 117 6.68 14.49 13.90
C PRO A 117 6.84 15.42 12.68
N LEU A 118 7.61 16.51 12.84
CA LEU A 118 7.87 17.46 11.76
C LEU A 118 8.71 16.81 10.63
N LYS A 119 9.75 16.05 10.99
CA LYS A 119 10.56 15.31 10.00
C LYS A 119 9.71 14.29 9.27
N SER A 120 8.85 13.56 9.98
CA SER A 120 7.93 12.59 9.38
C SER A 120 6.93 13.26 8.43
N ALA A 121 6.39 14.42 8.83
CA ALA A 121 5.51 15.21 7.98
C ALA A 121 6.22 15.71 6.72
N SER A 122 7.47 16.17 6.84
CA SER A 122 8.29 16.62 5.71
C SER A 122 8.57 15.48 4.73
N VAL A 123 8.88 14.27 5.22
CA VAL A 123 9.09 13.10 4.37
C VAL A 123 7.79 12.69 3.66
N CYS A 124 6.65 12.66 4.36
CA CYS A 124 5.35 12.40 3.73
C CYS A 124 5.00 13.47 2.70
N GLY A 125 5.24 14.74 2.99
CA GLY A 125 5.03 15.85 2.04
C GLY A 125 5.86 15.68 0.77
N PHE A 126 7.14 15.30 0.90
CA PHE A 126 8.01 14.99 -0.24
C PHE A 126 7.46 13.82 -1.07
N LEU A 127 7.00 12.75 -0.42
CA LEU A 127 6.39 11.61 -1.13
C LEU A 127 5.13 12.04 -1.90
N TRP A 128 4.24 12.85 -1.31
CA TRP A 128 3.07 13.37 -2.01
C TRP A 128 3.44 14.20 -3.23
N ILE A 129 4.42 15.11 -3.10
CA ILE A 129 4.91 15.92 -4.23
C ILE A 129 5.46 15.02 -5.34
N ALA A 130 6.29 14.02 -5.01
CA ALA A 130 6.83 13.07 -5.97
C ALA A 130 5.70 12.28 -6.69
N MET A 131 4.68 11.84 -5.96
CA MET A 131 3.53 11.14 -6.53
C MET A 131 2.66 12.04 -7.41
N ILE A 132 2.50 13.32 -7.06
CA ILE A 132 1.77 14.30 -7.89
C ILE A 132 2.53 14.53 -9.20
N ILE A 133 3.85 14.72 -9.16
CA ILE A 133 4.69 14.87 -10.36
C ILE A 133 4.58 13.62 -11.25
N TYR A 134 4.67 12.42 -10.66
CA TYR A 134 4.49 11.15 -11.37
C TYR A 134 3.09 11.08 -12.02
N SER A 135 2.05 11.45 -11.29
CA SER A 135 0.67 11.47 -11.77
C SER A 135 0.45 12.42 -12.95
N ILE A 136 1.03 13.63 -12.89
CA ILE A 136 0.97 14.61 -13.98
C ILE A 136 1.69 14.05 -15.22
N SER A 137 2.88 13.51 -15.05
CA SER A 137 3.68 12.89 -16.12
C SER A 137 2.93 11.73 -16.78
N TYR A 138 2.31 10.86 -15.98
CA TYR A 138 1.47 9.76 -16.46
C TYR A 138 0.26 10.27 -17.28
N ARG A 139 -0.45 11.30 -16.78
CA ARG A 139 -1.60 11.91 -17.47
C ARG A 139 -1.19 12.50 -18.82
N THR A 140 -0.10 13.26 -18.88
CA THR A 140 0.40 13.88 -20.11
C THR A 140 0.76 12.83 -21.17
N HIS A 141 1.43 11.77 -20.73
CA HIS A 141 1.75 10.66 -21.64
C HIS A 141 0.51 9.90 -22.10
N ARG A 142 -0.48 9.70 -21.23
CA ARG A 142 -1.67 8.91 -21.50
C ARG A 142 -2.75 9.68 -22.29
N SER A 143 -2.85 11.00 -22.12
CA SER A 143 -3.86 11.84 -22.80
C SER A 143 -3.74 11.81 -24.33
N ASN A 144 -2.55 11.55 -24.85
CA ASN A 144 -2.28 11.45 -26.28
C ASN A 144 -2.57 10.05 -26.87
N GLN A 145 -2.98 9.09 -26.03
CA GLN A 145 -3.25 7.71 -26.47
C GLN A 145 -4.75 7.51 -26.68
N LYS A 146 -5.12 6.93 -27.82
CA LYS A 146 -6.48 6.43 -28.05
C LYS A 146 -6.68 5.10 -27.32
N GLY A 147 -7.89 4.83 -26.81
CA GLY A 147 -8.23 3.55 -26.20
C GLY A 147 -9.20 3.65 -25.04
N PHE A 148 -9.23 2.59 -24.22
CA PHE A 148 -10.15 2.46 -23.10
C PHE A 148 -9.46 2.64 -21.75
N CYS A 149 -10.24 3.14 -20.79
CA CYS A 149 -9.81 3.34 -19.43
C CYS A 149 -9.34 2.03 -18.78
N PHE A 150 -8.25 2.07 -18.01
CA PHE A 150 -7.64 0.91 -17.35
C PHE A 150 -7.18 -0.24 -18.29
N ARG A 151 -7.17 -0.03 -19.61
CA ARG A 151 -6.67 -1.02 -20.57
C ARG A 151 -5.37 -0.54 -21.23
N LYS A 152 -4.35 -1.38 -21.22
CA LYS A 152 -3.11 -1.17 -21.99
C LYS A 152 -3.32 -1.81 -23.36
N GLN A 153 -3.21 -1.01 -24.41
CA GLN A 153 -3.40 -1.50 -25.80
C GLN A 153 -2.10 -1.99 -26.44
N SER A 154 -0.96 -1.45 -26.03
CA SER A 154 0.34 -1.83 -26.57
C SER A 154 0.84 -3.14 -25.98
N LEU A 155 1.31 -4.06 -26.82
CA LEU A 155 2.02 -5.29 -26.42
C LEU A 155 3.51 -5.06 -26.22
N LEU A 156 4.02 -3.84 -26.43
CA LEU A 156 5.42 -3.53 -26.24
C LEU A 156 5.78 -3.53 -24.75
N PRO A 157 6.91 -4.14 -24.36
CA PRO A 157 7.37 -4.16 -22.99
C PRO A 157 7.68 -2.75 -22.50
N ARG A 158 7.26 -2.44 -21.26
CA ARG A 158 7.51 -1.15 -20.62
C ARG A 158 8.58 -1.31 -19.54
N TYR A 159 9.77 -0.84 -19.76
CA TYR A 159 10.85 -0.80 -18.77
C TYR A 159 10.48 0.00 -17.51
N SER A 160 9.61 1.03 -17.66
CA SER A 160 9.06 1.75 -16.50
C SER A 160 8.26 0.85 -15.54
N SER A 161 7.59 -0.20 -16.04
CA SER A 161 6.88 -1.17 -15.19
C SER A 161 7.86 -2.04 -14.40
N LEU A 162 8.99 -2.41 -15.01
CA LEU A 162 10.07 -3.13 -14.34
C LEU A 162 10.67 -2.28 -13.21
N PHE A 163 11.05 -1.02 -13.53
CA PHE A 163 11.56 -0.08 -12.55
C PHE A 163 10.56 0.16 -11.41
N TYR A 164 9.27 0.36 -11.73
CA TYR A 164 8.21 0.52 -10.76
C TYR A 164 8.12 -0.67 -9.79
N SER A 165 8.20 -1.92 -10.29
CA SER A 165 8.12 -3.09 -9.42
C SER A 165 9.38 -3.27 -8.57
N ILE A 166 10.57 -3.08 -9.14
CA ILE A 166 11.84 -3.26 -8.42
C ILE A 166 11.99 -2.17 -7.34
N CYS A 167 11.98 -0.90 -7.75
CA CYS A 167 12.23 0.22 -6.85
C CYS A 167 10.99 0.59 -6.01
N GLY A 168 9.79 0.40 -6.53
CA GLY A 168 8.54 0.73 -5.85
C GLY A 168 8.03 -0.36 -4.90
N TYR A 169 8.53 -1.60 -5.02
CA TYR A 169 8.07 -2.68 -4.15
C TYR A 169 9.18 -3.60 -3.63
N PHE A 170 10.00 -4.24 -4.49
CA PHE A 170 10.95 -5.26 -4.01
C PHE A 170 12.04 -4.69 -3.11
N ILE A 171 12.53 -3.47 -3.36
CA ILE A 171 13.45 -2.77 -2.45
C ILE A 171 12.74 -2.42 -1.13
N PRO A 172 11.55 -1.76 -1.11
CA PRO A 172 10.75 -1.58 0.09
C PRO A 172 10.47 -2.88 0.86
N LEU A 173 10.11 -3.98 0.17
CA LEU A 173 9.90 -5.28 0.79
C LEU A 173 11.16 -5.75 1.55
N GLY A 174 12.33 -5.66 0.92
CA GLY A 174 13.60 -6.00 1.58
C GLY A 174 13.84 -5.18 2.85
N ILE A 175 13.54 -3.88 2.82
CA ILE A 175 13.65 -2.99 3.98
C ILE A 175 12.64 -3.39 5.07
N VAL A 176 11.38 -3.61 4.71
CA VAL A 176 10.32 -4.01 5.67
C VAL A 176 10.65 -5.34 6.32
N VAL A 177 11.10 -6.34 5.55
CA VAL A 177 11.53 -7.65 6.07
C VAL A 177 12.71 -7.47 7.03
N PHE A 178 13.74 -6.75 6.63
CA PHE A 178 14.90 -6.49 7.48
C PHE A 178 14.50 -5.81 8.79
N CYS A 179 13.78 -4.71 8.73
CA CYS A 179 13.35 -3.96 9.91
C CYS A 179 12.48 -4.81 10.83
N SER A 180 11.49 -5.53 10.28
CA SER A 180 10.57 -6.38 11.05
C SER A 180 11.31 -7.53 11.75
N VAL A 181 12.21 -8.23 11.06
CA VAL A 181 13.02 -9.30 11.65
C VAL A 181 13.90 -8.76 12.78
N GLN A 182 14.53 -7.61 12.60
CA GLN A 182 15.36 -7.00 13.66
C GLN A 182 14.53 -6.58 14.87
N VAL A 183 13.34 -6.01 14.67
CA VAL A 183 12.41 -5.66 15.74
C VAL A 183 11.98 -6.91 16.50
N ILE A 184 11.55 -7.96 15.81
CA ILE A 184 11.13 -9.23 16.43
C ILE A 184 12.26 -9.84 17.25
N ARG A 185 13.49 -9.86 16.72
CA ARG A 185 14.69 -10.36 17.45
C ARG A 185 14.97 -9.55 18.72
N CYS A 186 14.90 -8.22 18.63
CA CYS A 186 15.08 -7.33 19.77
C CYS A 186 14.02 -7.55 20.86
N LEU A 187 12.74 -7.65 20.48
CA LEU A 187 11.63 -7.89 21.41
C LEU A 187 11.74 -9.26 22.08
N LYS A 188 12.06 -10.33 21.31
CA LYS A 188 12.27 -11.68 21.86
C LYS A 188 13.43 -11.71 22.87
N LYS A 189 14.53 -10.99 22.62
CA LYS A 189 15.64 -10.88 23.56
C LYS A 189 15.21 -10.19 24.87
N LYS A 190 14.42 -9.11 24.79
CA LYS A 190 13.88 -8.41 25.97
C LYS A 190 12.93 -9.30 26.78
N MET A 191 12.10 -10.12 26.11
CA MET A 191 11.23 -11.10 26.79
C MET A 191 12.01 -12.12 27.62
N ALA A 192 13.17 -12.57 27.14
CA ALA A 192 14.00 -13.53 27.84
C ALA A 192 14.67 -12.95 29.10
N THR A 193 14.84 -11.61 29.18
CA THR A 193 15.52 -10.93 30.30
C THR A 193 14.59 -10.27 31.31
N GLY A 194 13.28 -10.09 30.97
CA GLY A 194 12.32 -9.40 31.82
C GLY A 194 10.93 -10.04 31.79
N PRO A 195 10.61 -10.94 32.74
CA PRO A 195 9.32 -11.66 32.72
C PRO A 195 8.09 -10.77 32.94
N HIS A 196 8.23 -9.60 33.54
CA HIS A 196 7.10 -8.73 33.88
C HIS A 196 6.39 -8.08 32.69
N GLU A 197 7.08 -7.87 31.57
CA GLU A 197 6.55 -7.25 30.34
C GLU A 197 6.33 -8.26 29.18
N THR A 198 6.46 -9.56 29.46
CA THR A 198 6.44 -10.61 28.42
C THR A 198 5.18 -10.57 27.56
N LYS A 199 4.00 -10.35 28.16
CA LYS A 199 2.72 -10.27 27.42
C LYS A 199 2.68 -9.09 26.45
N LEU A 200 3.21 -7.92 26.85
CA LEU A 200 3.28 -6.73 26.01
C LEU A 200 4.19 -6.95 24.80
N PHE A 201 5.39 -7.51 25.03
CA PHE A 201 6.33 -7.83 23.97
C PHE A 201 5.81 -8.91 23.01
N GLN A 202 5.08 -9.93 23.52
CA GLN A 202 4.42 -10.94 22.68
C GLN A 202 3.41 -10.31 21.72
N LYS A 203 2.56 -9.40 22.21
CA LYS A 203 1.60 -8.68 21.37
C LYS A 203 2.31 -7.83 20.31
N ALA A 204 3.38 -7.12 20.69
CA ALA A 204 4.19 -6.35 19.75
C ALA A 204 4.79 -7.22 18.64
N VAL A 205 5.31 -8.40 18.98
CA VAL A 205 5.83 -9.38 18.00
C VAL A 205 4.72 -9.84 17.05
N GLN A 206 3.52 -10.13 17.58
CA GLN A 206 2.38 -10.53 16.76
C GLN A 206 1.98 -9.44 15.76
N ILE A 207 1.85 -8.19 16.21
CA ILE A 207 1.47 -7.06 15.35
C ILE A 207 2.50 -6.86 14.23
N VAL A 208 3.79 -6.84 14.54
CA VAL A 208 4.86 -6.69 13.54
C VAL A 208 4.83 -7.85 12.54
N SER A 209 4.62 -9.07 13.02
CA SER A 209 4.55 -10.26 12.15
C SER A 209 3.33 -10.23 11.24
N VAL A 210 2.16 -9.85 11.76
CA VAL A 210 0.92 -9.73 10.97
C VAL A 210 1.08 -8.64 9.91
N ASN A 211 1.62 -7.48 10.26
CA ASN A 211 1.84 -6.38 9.31
C ASN A 211 2.79 -6.79 8.19
N LEU A 212 3.88 -7.50 8.50
CA LEU A 212 4.80 -8.04 7.49
C LEU A 212 4.10 -9.04 6.56
N CYS A 213 3.31 -9.97 7.13
CA CYS A 213 2.56 -10.96 6.35
C CYS A 213 1.52 -10.29 5.44
N VAL A 214 0.74 -9.36 5.97
CA VAL A 214 -0.28 -8.60 5.20
C VAL A 214 0.39 -7.86 4.06
N PHE A 215 1.48 -7.13 4.32
CA PHE A 215 2.23 -6.40 3.30
C PHE A 215 2.72 -7.33 2.17
N ALA A 216 3.35 -8.45 2.53
CA ALA A 216 3.88 -9.40 1.55
C ALA A 216 2.75 -10.08 0.76
N ILE A 217 1.70 -10.56 1.42
CA ILE A 217 0.60 -11.30 0.79
C ILE A 217 -0.21 -10.39 -0.14
N CYS A 218 -0.49 -9.15 0.29
CA CYS A 218 -1.30 -8.23 -0.50
C CYS A 218 -0.56 -7.71 -1.75
N PHE A 219 0.71 -7.33 -1.62
CA PHE A 219 1.40 -6.64 -2.70
C PHE A 219 2.28 -7.52 -3.58
N SER A 220 2.88 -8.62 -3.06
CA SER A 220 3.77 -9.47 -3.87
C SER A 220 3.10 -10.03 -5.12
N PRO A 221 1.87 -10.58 -5.06
CA PRO A 221 1.24 -11.17 -6.24
C PRO A 221 1.06 -10.14 -7.37
N PHE A 222 0.71 -8.90 -7.02
CA PHE A 222 0.54 -7.84 -8.00
C PHE A 222 1.87 -7.48 -8.70
N HIS A 223 2.93 -7.25 -7.95
CA HIS A 223 4.23 -6.89 -8.52
C HIS A 223 4.87 -8.05 -9.29
N ILE A 224 4.66 -9.30 -8.85
CA ILE A 224 5.05 -10.50 -9.61
C ILE A 224 4.28 -10.55 -10.93
N SER A 225 2.97 -10.27 -10.93
CA SER A 225 2.17 -10.26 -12.15
C SER A 225 2.61 -9.20 -13.15
N VAL A 226 3.07 -8.04 -12.68
CA VAL A 226 3.63 -6.96 -13.51
C VAL A 226 4.96 -7.39 -14.15
N LEU A 227 5.84 -8.06 -13.38
CA LEU A 227 7.09 -8.62 -13.91
C LEU A 227 6.83 -9.74 -14.92
N LEU A 228 5.87 -10.62 -14.63
CA LEU A 228 5.46 -11.68 -15.54
C LEU A 228 4.93 -11.11 -16.86
N ARG A 229 4.12 -10.05 -16.79
CA ARG A 229 3.66 -9.35 -17.99
C ARG A 229 4.81 -8.80 -18.80
N PHE A 230 5.77 -8.14 -18.17
CA PHE A 230 6.97 -7.64 -18.84
C PHE A 230 7.74 -8.77 -19.54
N ALA A 231 7.94 -9.91 -18.85
CA ALA A 231 8.63 -11.07 -19.42
C ALA A 231 7.90 -11.65 -20.64
N VAL A 232 6.57 -11.79 -20.57
CA VAL A 232 5.74 -12.29 -21.68
C VAL A 232 5.75 -11.33 -22.87
N GLU A 233 5.69 -10.01 -22.61
CA GLU A 233 5.81 -8.97 -23.65
C GLU A 233 7.21 -9.00 -24.30
N ALA A 234 8.28 -9.13 -23.53
CA ALA A 234 9.65 -9.19 -24.01
C ALA A 234 9.97 -10.48 -24.81
N ALA A 235 9.33 -11.59 -24.44
CA ALA A 235 9.46 -12.88 -25.12
C ALA A 235 8.49 -13.04 -26.31
N GLU A 236 7.66 -12.03 -26.61
CA GLU A 236 6.63 -12.05 -27.65
C GLU A 236 5.65 -13.24 -27.53
N ALA A 237 5.50 -13.79 -26.31
CA ALA A 237 4.68 -14.96 -26.03
C ALA A 237 3.18 -14.61 -25.89
N CYS A 238 2.59 -14.07 -26.96
CA CYS A 238 1.22 -13.52 -26.99
C CYS A 238 0.14 -14.51 -26.53
N SER A 239 0.35 -15.81 -26.68
CA SER A 239 -0.58 -16.87 -26.24
C SER A 239 -0.79 -16.89 -24.71
N LEU A 240 0.18 -16.47 -23.92
CA LEU A 240 0.12 -16.41 -22.46
C LEU A 240 -0.54 -15.12 -21.93
N MET A 241 -0.70 -14.10 -22.77
CA MET A 241 -1.17 -12.77 -22.36
C MET A 241 -2.56 -12.78 -21.71
N PRO A 242 -3.57 -13.55 -22.16
CA PRO A 242 -4.89 -13.60 -21.51
C PRO A 242 -4.80 -14.09 -20.05
N GLY A 243 -3.97 -15.10 -19.78
CA GLY A 243 -3.74 -15.62 -18.44
C GLY A 243 -3.06 -14.60 -17.54
N VAL A 244 -2.03 -13.91 -18.05
CA VAL A 244 -1.31 -12.86 -17.33
C VAL A 244 -2.23 -11.68 -16.98
N ILE A 245 -3.08 -11.24 -17.91
CA ILE A 245 -4.06 -10.17 -17.66
C ILE A 245 -5.05 -10.58 -16.56
N THR A 246 -5.51 -11.82 -16.57
CA THR A 246 -6.38 -12.35 -15.51
C THR A 246 -5.65 -12.34 -14.16
N TYR A 247 -4.40 -12.79 -14.12
CA TYR A 247 -3.59 -12.79 -12.90
C TYR A 247 -3.36 -11.36 -12.36
N ILE A 248 -3.10 -10.38 -13.23
CA ILE A 248 -2.99 -8.96 -12.82
C ILE A 248 -4.28 -8.49 -12.16
N LYS A 249 -5.44 -8.79 -12.72
CA LYS A 249 -6.74 -8.36 -12.16
C LYS A 249 -7.01 -9.00 -10.80
N VAL A 250 -6.76 -10.30 -10.66
CA VAL A 250 -6.92 -11.01 -9.39
C VAL A 250 -5.98 -10.48 -8.32
N SER A 251 -4.71 -10.33 -8.66
CA SER A 251 -3.70 -9.80 -7.73
C SER A 251 -3.93 -8.33 -7.37
N ALA A 252 -4.47 -7.52 -8.29
CA ALA A 252 -4.90 -6.15 -7.98
C ALA A 252 -6.06 -6.13 -6.99
N CYS A 253 -7.03 -7.05 -7.09
CA CYS A 253 -8.10 -7.19 -6.09
C CYS A 253 -7.52 -7.46 -4.71
N LEU A 254 -6.56 -8.38 -4.61
CA LEU A 254 -5.88 -8.69 -3.35
C LEU A 254 -5.10 -7.48 -2.81
N ALA A 255 -4.37 -6.79 -3.67
CA ALA A 255 -3.64 -5.58 -3.27
C ALA A 255 -4.58 -4.48 -2.74
N ASN A 256 -5.75 -4.30 -3.35
CA ASN A 256 -6.73 -3.31 -2.93
C ASN A 256 -7.40 -3.65 -1.58
N CYS A 257 -7.44 -4.93 -1.16
CA CYS A 257 -7.90 -5.32 0.17
C CYS A 257 -7.01 -4.75 1.30
N ASN A 258 -5.77 -4.37 0.98
CA ASN A 258 -4.83 -3.82 1.96
C ASN A 258 -5.39 -2.58 2.67
N CYS A 259 -6.19 -1.73 2.00
CA CYS A 259 -6.77 -0.52 2.60
C CYS A 259 -7.70 -0.83 3.80
N CYS A 260 -8.35 -2.00 3.84
CA CYS A 260 -9.12 -2.46 5.00
C CYS A 260 -8.21 -3.05 6.08
N LEU A 261 -7.22 -3.84 5.66
CA LEU A 261 -6.31 -4.52 6.57
C LEU A 261 -5.38 -3.54 7.28
N ASP A 262 -4.92 -2.50 6.62
CA ASP A 262 -4.13 -1.43 7.21
C ASP A 262 -4.90 -0.73 8.33
N ALA A 263 -6.13 -0.27 8.05
CA ALA A 263 -6.96 0.38 9.05
C ALA A 263 -7.21 -0.51 10.27
N PHE A 264 -7.42 -1.80 10.05
CA PHE A 264 -7.59 -2.78 11.12
C PHE A 264 -6.30 -2.98 11.92
N CYS A 265 -5.18 -3.31 11.26
CA CYS A 265 -3.91 -3.61 11.91
C CYS A 265 -3.39 -2.43 12.74
N TYR A 266 -3.43 -1.22 12.19
CA TYR A 266 -2.86 -0.05 12.85
C TYR A 266 -3.78 0.56 13.90
N TYR A 267 -5.10 0.46 13.73
CA TYR A 267 -6.05 0.83 14.77
C TYR A 267 -5.84 0.00 16.04
N PHE A 268 -5.72 -1.33 15.91
CA PHE A 268 -5.46 -2.20 17.04
C PHE A 268 -4.07 -1.96 17.64
N ALA A 269 -3.05 -1.71 16.81
CA ALA A 269 -1.73 -1.37 17.31
C ALA A 269 -1.74 -0.08 18.15
N ALA A 270 -2.43 0.96 17.71
CA ALA A 270 -2.55 2.23 18.46
C ALA A 270 -3.33 2.08 19.78
N LYS A 271 -4.35 1.22 19.82
CA LYS A 271 -5.15 0.97 21.02
C LYS A 271 -4.40 0.17 22.09
N GLU A 272 -3.61 -0.81 21.67
CA GLU A 272 -2.91 -1.72 22.58
C GLU A 272 -1.57 -1.16 23.08
N PHE A 273 -0.97 -0.22 22.36
CA PHE A 273 0.36 0.33 22.65
C PHE A 273 0.38 1.87 22.59
N PRO A 274 -0.29 2.56 23.50
CA PRO A 274 -0.26 4.03 23.56
C PRO A 274 1.18 4.59 23.78
N GLU A 275 2.09 3.78 24.34
CA GLU A 275 3.50 4.17 24.55
C GLU A 275 4.37 4.03 23.29
N PHE A 276 3.93 3.27 22.29
CA PHE A 276 4.62 3.13 20.99
C PHE A 276 4.06 4.05 19.90
N SER A 277 3.03 4.81 20.20
CA SER A 277 2.40 5.78 19.31
C SER A 277 2.85 7.21 19.57
#